data_6aafc2628704c6c95cb5a20839f844b0
#
_entry.id   6aafc2628704c6c95cb5a20839f844b0
#
_cell.length_a   1.000
_cell.length_b   1.000
_cell.length_c   1.000
_cell.angle_alpha   90.00
_cell.angle_beta   90.00
_cell.angle_gamma   90.00
#
_symmetry.space_group_name_H-M   'P 1'
#
loop_
_entity.id
_entity.type
_entity.pdbx_description
1 polymer ?
#
loop_
_entity_poly.entity_id
_entity_poly.type
_entity_poly.pdbx_seq_one_letter_code
_entity_poly.pdbx_strand_id
1 'polypeptide(L)'
;RDVLGSRGLGDVYKRQVVLSLLILAVFLYMKNKSRIPSRELRGVVVSLLVGVFLGVCSSFLGIGGGPINVALIIYLFSFDTKTATVCSLVTILFAQISKLTTVALTTGFGVFDLSIAPVMIVGAIAGGFIGASLNKKCSEAAVEKAFNAVQLLVLAISIFNIVRNLAA
;
A
#
# COMPACT_ATOMS: atom_id res chain seq x y z
N ARG A 1 -19.76 -25.18 -13.95
CA ARG A 1 -18.35 -24.69 -14.05
C ARG A 1 -18.25 -23.17 -14.06
N ASP A 2 -19.30 -22.43 -14.45
CA ASP A 2 -19.25 -20.98 -14.67
C ASP A 2 -19.72 -20.10 -13.48
N VAL A 3 -20.36 -20.68 -12.48
CA VAL A 3 -20.89 -19.94 -11.32
C VAL A 3 -19.79 -19.46 -10.37
N LEU A 4 -18.66 -20.16 -10.29
CA LEU A 4 -17.49 -19.75 -9.48
C LEU A 4 -16.69 -18.64 -10.17
N GLY A 5 -16.64 -18.61 -11.50
CA GLY A 5 -15.96 -17.57 -12.26
C GLY A 5 -16.62 -16.20 -12.14
N SER A 6 -17.96 -16.15 -12.26
CA SER A 6 -18.69 -14.88 -12.21
C SER A 6 -18.71 -14.22 -10.82
N ARG A 7 -18.78 -15.03 -9.75
CA ARG A 7 -18.68 -14.51 -8.37
C ARG A 7 -17.26 -13.99 -8.04
N GLY A 8 -16.23 -14.71 -8.47
CA GLY A 8 -14.85 -14.29 -8.27
C GLY A 8 -14.50 -12.99 -9.01
N LEU A 9 -15.00 -12.82 -10.24
CA LEU A 9 -14.86 -11.58 -11.01
C LEU A 9 -15.56 -10.41 -10.32
N GLY A 10 -16.79 -10.57 -9.85
CA GLY A 10 -17.52 -9.51 -9.14
C GLY A 10 -16.80 -9.02 -7.87
N ASP A 11 -16.16 -9.92 -7.13
CA ASP A 11 -15.42 -9.58 -5.92
C ASP A 11 -14.08 -8.87 -6.24
N VAL A 12 -13.42 -9.24 -7.33
CA VAL A 12 -12.22 -8.54 -7.82
C VAL A 12 -12.57 -7.11 -8.22
N TYR A 13 -13.69 -6.90 -8.90
CA TYR A 13 -14.17 -5.55 -9.26
C TYR A 13 -14.48 -4.69 -8.04
N LYS A 14 -15.22 -5.21 -7.08
CA LYS A 14 -15.52 -4.48 -5.84
C LYS A 14 -14.25 -4.04 -5.14
N ARG A 15 -13.26 -4.92 -5.03
CA ARG A 15 -11.95 -4.58 -4.45
C ARG A 15 -11.22 -3.50 -5.26
N GLN A 16 -11.24 -3.59 -6.59
CA GLN A 16 -10.61 -2.62 -7.47
C GLN A 16 -11.25 -1.24 -7.34
N VAL A 17 -12.59 -1.15 -7.29
CA VAL A 17 -13.32 0.11 -7.09
C VAL A 17 -13.00 0.71 -5.72
N VAL A 18 -13.07 -0.09 -4.66
CA VAL A 18 -12.73 0.38 -3.30
C VAL A 18 -11.30 0.89 -3.24
N LEU A 19 -10.36 0.18 -3.87
CA LEU A 19 -8.97 0.60 -3.94
C LEU A 19 -8.81 1.94 -4.67
N SER A 20 -9.46 2.09 -5.83
CA SER A 20 -9.40 3.33 -6.62
C SER A 20 -9.95 4.53 -5.84
N LEU A 21 -11.06 4.33 -5.13
CA LEU A 21 -11.64 5.36 -4.28
C LEU A 21 -10.73 5.72 -3.10
N LEU A 22 -10.10 4.72 -2.47
CA LEU A 22 -9.15 4.96 -1.38
C LEU A 22 -7.90 5.69 -1.86
N ILE A 23 -7.34 5.32 -3.02
CA ILE A 23 -6.19 6.01 -3.60
C ILE A 23 -6.56 7.45 -3.97
N LEU A 24 -7.75 7.67 -4.54
CA LEU A 24 -8.24 9.02 -4.83
C LEU A 24 -8.40 9.85 -3.55
N ALA A 25 -8.98 9.27 -2.50
CA ALA A 25 -9.12 9.94 -1.21
C ALA A 25 -7.76 10.32 -0.61
N VAL A 26 -6.77 9.41 -0.67
CA VAL A 26 -5.40 9.68 -0.23
C VAL A 26 -4.76 10.80 -1.07
N PHE A 27 -4.91 10.75 -2.39
CA PHE A 27 -4.39 11.79 -3.28
C PHE A 27 -5.00 13.17 -2.97
N LEU A 28 -6.32 13.25 -2.80
CA LEU A 28 -7.02 14.48 -2.45
C LEU A 28 -6.60 14.98 -1.05
N TYR A 29 -6.41 14.06 -0.10
CA TYR A 29 -5.89 14.40 1.22
C TYR A 29 -4.49 14.99 1.12
N MET A 30 -3.57 14.36 0.42
CA MET A 30 -2.20 14.84 0.25
C MET A 30 -2.15 16.21 -0.45
N LYS A 31 -2.99 16.41 -1.46
CA LYS A 31 -3.11 17.71 -2.16
C LYS A 31 -3.64 18.82 -1.26
N ASN A 32 -4.51 18.49 -0.31
CA ASN A 32 -5.12 19.44 0.63
C ASN A 32 -4.52 19.37 2.04
N LYS A 33 -3.38 18.72 2.21
CA LYS A 33 -2.71 18.51 3.51
C LYS A 33 -2.56 19.80 4.33
N SER A 34 -2.26 20.92 3.68
CA SER A 34 -2.11 22.21 4.33
C SER A 34 -3.42 22.81 4.88
N ARG A 35 -4.57 22.32 4.45
CA ARG A 35 -5.91 22.79 4.86
C ARG A 35 -6.57 21.88 5.90
N ILE A 36 -6.07 20.67 6.07
CA ILE A 36 -6.66 19.67 6.97
C ILE A 36 -5.80 19.59 8.22
N PRO A 37 -6.34 19.93 9.41
CA PRO A 37 -5.60 19.80 10.64
C PRO A 37 -5.26 18.36 10.93
N SER A 38 -3.99 18.07 11.11
CA SER A 38 -3.52 16.76 11.54
C SER A 38 -3.73 16.61 13.05
N ARG A 39 -3.98 15.37 13.51
CA ARG A 39 -4.10 15.06 14.93
C ARG A 39 -2.74 14.61 15.45
N GLU A 40 -2.21 15.31 16.43
CA GLU A 40 -0.98 14.89 17.13
C GLU A 40 -1.30 13.81 18.17
N LEU A 41 -1.63 12.62 17.71
CA LEU A 41 -1.85 11.50 18.63
C LEU A 41 -0.51 11.05 19.21
N ARG A 42 -0.42 10.99 20.53
CA ARG A 42 0.76 10.53 21.26
C ARG A 42 0.39 9.38 22.18
N GLY A 43 1.25 8.39 22.27
CA GLY A 43 1.10 7.27 23.20
C GLY A 43 1.32 5.92 22.51
N VAL A 44 1.96 5.00 23.24
CA VAL A 44 2.28 3.64 22.76
C VAL A 44 1.03 2.86 22.42
N VAL A 45 0.00 2.96 23.26
CA VAL A 45 -1.27 2.24 23.07
C VAL A 45 -1.98 2.70 21.80
N VAL A 46 -2.02 4.03 21.54
CA VAL A 46 -2.63 4.58 20.34
C VAL A 46 -1.85 4.14 19.10
N SER A 47 -0.53 4.18 19.14
CA SER A 47 0.32 3.72 18.03
C SER A 47 0.10 2.23 17.73
N LEU A 48 -0.08 1.41 18.75
CA LEU A 48 -0.33 -0.01 18.63
C LEU A 48 -1.70 -0.28 18.00
N LEU A 49 -2.75 0.40 18.46
CA LEU A 49 -4.09 0.31 17.87
C LEU A 49 -4.13 0.74 16.41
N VAL A 50 -3.47 1.85 16.08
CA VAL A 50 -3.34 2.34 14.70
C VAL A 50 -2.56 1.33 13.86
N GLY A 51 -1.46 0.76 14.37
CA GLY A 51 -0.68 -0.26 13.68
C GLY A 51 -1.50 -1.52 13.36
N VAL A 52 -2.28 -2.01 14.32
CA VAL A 52 -3.20 -3.14 14.12
C VAL A 52 -4.25 -2.81 13.06
N PHE A 53 -4.87 -1.64 13.15
CA PHE A 53 -5.86 -1.19 12.17
C PHE A 53 -5.26 -1.09 10.76
N LEU A 54 -4.07 -0.50 10.61
CA LEU A 54 -3.35 -0.41 9.35
C LEU A 54 -2.98 -1.80 8.81
N GLY A 55 -2.56 -2.72 9.67
CA GLY A 55 -2.26 -4.10 9.30
C GLY A 55 -3.48 -4.84 8.74
N VAL A 56 -4.63 -4.70 9.40
CA VAL A 56 -5.91 -5.29 8.95
C VAL A 56 -6.32 -4.71 7.60
N CYS A 57 -6.32 -3.37 7.46
CA CYS A 57 -6.63 -2.70 6.19
C CYS A 57 -5.69 -3.13 5.07
N SER A 58 -4.40 -3.22 5.36
CA SER A 58 -3.35 -3.63 4.42
C SER A 58 -3.55 -5.06 3.93
N SER A 59 -3.89 -5.97 4.84
CA SER A 59 -4.19 -7.37 4.51
C SER A 59 -5.45 -7.50 3.66
N PHE A 60 -6.50 -6.76 4.01
CA PHE A 60 -7.78 -6.78 3.28
C PHE A 60 -7.64 -6.26 1.85
N LEU A 61 -6.90 -5.18 1.65
CA LEU A 61 -6.69 -4.57 0.34
C LEU A 61 -5.72 -5.37 -0.55
N GLY A 62 -4.88 -6.24 0.03
CA GLY A 62 -3.95 -7.08 -0.70
C GLY A 62 -2.75 -6.37 -1.35
N ILE A 63 -2.63 -5.05 -1.17
CA ILE A 63 -1.60 -4.19 -1.82
C ILE A 63 -0.53 -3.74 -0.82
N GLY A 64 -0.54 -4.29 0.39
CA GLY A 64 0.41 -3.87 1.41
C GLY A 64 0.14 -2.47 2.02
N GLY A 65 -0.94 -1.80 1.63
CA GLY A 65 -1.44 -0.57 2.26
C GLY A 65 -0.54 0.67 2.14
N GLY A 66 0.52 0.64 1.33
CA GLY A 66 1.55 1.69 1.27
C GLY A 66 1.02 3.12 1.26
N PRO A 67 0.25 3.55 0.25
CA PRO A 67 -0.24 4.92 0.16
C PRO A 67 -1.19 5.30 1.30
N ILE A 68 -2.04 4.37 1.73
CA ILE A 68 -3.02 4.58 2.79
C ILE A 68 -2.32 4.68 4.15
N ASN A 69 -1.33 3.82 4.40
CA ASN A 69 -0.53 3.86 5.62
C ASN A 69 0.19 5.20 5.75
N VAL A 70 0.84 5.68 4.69
CA VAL A 70 1.52 6.98 4.68
C VAL A 70 0.55 8.11 5.00
N ALA A 71 -0.61 8.16 4.33
CA ALA A 71 -1.61 9.20 4.55
C ALA A 71 -2.17 9.19 5.98
N LEU A 72 -2.47 8.01 6.52
CA LEU A 72 -2.98 7.88 7.88
C LEU A 72 -1.92 8.22 8.93
N ILE A 73 -0.66 7.85 8.73
CA ILE A 73 0.45 8.22 9.62
C ILE A 73 0.63 9.73 9.64
N ILE A 74 0.59 10.39 8.47
CA ILE A 74 0.65 11.86 8.39
C ILE A 74 -0.53 12.49 9.14
N TYR A 75 -1.75 11.98 8.91
CA TYR A 75 -2.95 12.54 9.50
C TYR A 75 -3.01 12.37 11.02
N LEU A 76 -2.67 11.19 11.52
CA LEU A 76 -2.81 10.85 12.93
C LEU A 76 -1.65 11.33 13.80
N PHE A 77 -0.44 11.31 13.26
CA PHE A 77 0.79 11.60 14.03
C PHE A 77 1.49 12.90 13.59
N SER A 78 0.99 13.60 12.60
CA SER A 78 1.59 14.84 12.06
C SER A 78 3.03 14.68 11.57
N PHE A 79 3.40 13.47 11.13
CA PHE A 79 4.74 13.24 10.59
C PHE A 79 4.90 13.87 9.21
N ASP A 80 6.10 14.27 8.87
CA ASP A 80 6.48 14.64 7.51
C ASP A 80 6.39 13.43 6.56
N THR A 81 6.27 13.68 5.27
CA THR A 81 6.06 12.64 4.27
C THR A 81 7.19 11.61 4.23
N LYS A 82 8.43 12.05 4.45
CA LYS A 82 9.60 11.15 4.49
C LYS A 82 9.54 10.19 5.68
N THR A 83 9.30 10.71 6.87
CA THR A 83 9.18 9.92 8.10
C THR A 83 7.99 8.98 8.02
N ALA A 84 6.83 9.46 7.55
CA ALA A 84 5.65 8.64 7.35
C ALA A 84 5.88 7.50 6.36
N THR A 85 6.65 7.75 5.29
CA THR A 85 7.01 6.71 4.31
C THR A 85 7.88 5.63 4.96
N VAL A 86 8.89 6.01 5.74
CA VAL A 86 9.74 5.03 6.45
C VAL A 86 8.93 4.22 7.46
N CYS A 87 8.08 4.85 8.26
CA CYS A 87 7.19 4.17 9.21
C CYS A 87 6.24 3.19 8.49
N SER A 88 5.70 3.60 7.34
CA SER A 88 4.87 2.73 6.49
C SER A 88 5.64 1.51 6.00
N LEU A 89 6.89 1.67 5.55
CA LEU A 89 7.74 0.55 5.11
C LEU A 89 7.98 -0.45 6.24
N VAL A 90 8.25 0.02 7.46
CA VAL A 90 8.40 -0.85 8.63
C VAL A 90 7.10 -1.63 8.91
N THR A 91 5.95 -0.94 8.87
CA THR A 91 4.64 -1.59 9.06
C THR A 91 4.38 -2.65 7.99
N ILE A 92 4.69 -2.36 6.73
CA ILE A 92 4.56 -3.31 5.61
C ILE A 92 5.50 -4.51 5.81
N LEU A 93 6.74 -4.30 6.25
CA LEU A 93 7.69 -5.38 6.50
C LEU A 93 7.13 -6.40 7.52
N PHE A 94 6.62 -5.93 8.66
CA PHE A 94 6.00 -6.81 9.66
C PHE A 94 4.75 -7.52 9.13
N ALA A 95 3.91 -6.82 8.38
CA ALA A 95 2.74 -7.41 7.74
C ALA A 95 3.11 -8.52 6.74
N GLN A 96 4.17 -8.32 5.95
CA GLN A 96 4.64 -9.32 5.00
C GLN A 96 5.29 -10.53 5.69
N ILE A 97 6.05 -10.33 6.75
CA ILE A 97 6.60 -11.44 7.56
C ILE A 97 5.47 -12.28 8.14
N SER A 98 4.45 -11.64 8.74
CA SER A 98 3.28 -12.33 9.27
C SER A 98 2.54 -13.13 8.20
N LYS A 99 2.32 -12.54 7.03
CA LYS A 99 1.66 -13.19 5.90
C LYS A 99 2.47 -14.38 5.38
N LEU A 100 3.78 -14.22 5.25
CA LEU A 100 4.67 -15.28 4.78
C LEU A 100 4.68 -16.46 5.76
N THR A 101 4.73 -16.17 7.07
CA THR A 101 4.64 -17.18 8.12
C THR A 101 3.30 -17.91 8.05
N THR A 102 2.20 -17.20 7.88
CA THR A 102 0.87 -17.81 7.74
C THR A 102 0.82 -18.74 6.52
N VAL A 103 1.31 -18.30 5.36
CA VAL A 103 1.36 -19.14 4.15
C VAL A 103 2.22 -20.37 4.36
N ALA A 104 3.39 -20.24 5.01
CA ALA A 104 4.26 -21.35 5.30
C ALA A 104 3.61 -22.41 6.19
N LEU A 105 2.83 -21.98 7.19
CA LEU A 105 2.19 -22.87 8.16
C LEU A 105 0.86 -23.48 7.65
N THR A 106 0.15 -22.80 6.74
CA THR A 106 -1.18 -23.24 6.26
C THR A 106 -1.11 -23.95 4.93
N THR A 107 -0.60 -23.29 3.91
CA THR A 107 -0.67 -23.76 2.51
C THR A 107 0.64 -24.42 2.07
N GLY A 108 1.76 -24.06 2.72
CA GLY A 108 3.10 -24.42 2.27
C GLY A 108 3.52 -23.71 0.98
N PHE A 109 4.79 -23.76 0.66
CA PHE A 109 5.33 -23.10 -0.55
C PHE A 109 5.23 -23.98 -1.81
N GLY A 110 4.93 -25.27 -1.67
CA GLY A 110 4.89 -26.22 -2.79
C GLY A 110 3.76 -25.97 -3.81
N VAL A 111 2.77 -25.13 -3.47
CA VAL A 111 1.65 -24.77 -4.34
C VAL A 111 2.02 -23.62 -5.29
N PHE A 112 3.11 -22.89 -5.00
CA PHE A 112 3.53 -21.71 -5.75
C PHE A 112 4.71 -22.03 -6.67
N ASP A 113 4.66 -21.55 -7.90
CA ASP A 113 5.82 -21.58 -8.78
C ASP A 113 6.83 -20.51 -8.34
N LEU A 114 7.90 -20.95 -7.68
CA LEU A 114 8.94 -20.07 -7.15
C LEU A 114 10.10 -19.85 -8.14
N SER A 115 9.98 -20.28 -9.38
CA SER A 115 11.07 -20.19 -10.38
C SER A 115 11.56 -18.76 -10.60
N ILE A 116 10.66 -17.79 -10.52
CA ILE A 116 10.95 -16.35 -10.73
C ILE A 116 11.38 -15.66 -9.41
N ALA A 117 11.13 -16.28 -8.26
CA ALA A 117 11.39 -15.67 -6.96
C ALA A 117 12.83 -15.17 -6.77
N PRO A 118 13.90 -15.89 -7.16
CA PRO A 118 15.26 -15.40 -7.00
C PRO A 118 15.52 -14.09 -7.75
N VAL A 119 15.01 -13.96 -8.98
CA VAL A 119 15.15 -12.75 -9.80
C VAL A 119 14.40 -11.58 -9.13
N MET A 120 13.20 -11.83 -8.62
CA MET A 120 12.41 -10.82 -7.89
C MET A 120 13.11 -10.36 -6.61
N ILE A 121 13.74 -11.27 -5.86
CA ILE A 121 14.48 -10.93 -4.64
C ILE A 121 15.67 -10.02 -4.97
N VAL A 122 16.46 -10.35 -5.98
CA VAL A 122 17.59 -9.49 -6.42
C VAL A 122 17.09 -8.12 -6.83
N GLY A 123 16.01 -8.05 -7.63
CA GLY A 123 15.39 -6.80 -8.05
C GLY A 123 14.86 -5.97 -6.86
N ALA A 124 14.25 -6.61 -5.88
CA ALA A 124 13.74 -5.96 -4.68
C ALA A 124 14.86 -5.38 -3.82
N ILE A 125 15.94 -6.12 -3.63
CA ILE A 125 17.12 -5.66 -2.88
C ILE A 125 17.75 -4.45 -3.59
N ALA A 126 18.02 -4.56 -4.89
CA ALA A 126 18.59 -3.47 -5.68
C ALA A 126 17.68 -2.22 -5.65
N GLY A 127 16.38 -2.39 -5.89
CA GLY A 127 15.38 -1.32 -5.81
C GLY A 127 15.31 -0.67 -4.42
N GLY A 128 15.40 -1.47 -3.37
CA GLY A 128 15.42 -0.98 -1.99
C GLY A 128 16.63 -0.08 -1.70
N PHE A 129 17.83 -0.50 -2.11
CA PHE A 129 19.06 0.33 -1.95
C PHE A 129 18.98 1.63 -2.76
N ILE A 130 18.53 1.56 -4.01
CA ILE A 130 18.36 2.74 -4.87
C ILE A 130 17.31 3.67 -4.25
N GLY A 131 16.16 3.15 -3.85
CA GLY A 131 15.08 3.92 -3.24
C GLY A 131 15.49 4.59 -1.93
N ALA A 132 16.21 3.88 -1.05
CA ALA A 132 16.73 4.45 0.19
C ALA A 132 17.75 5.57 -0.06
N SER A 133 18.64 5.39 -1.04
CA SER A 133 19.62 6.40 -1.43
C SER A 133 18.97 7.65 -2.02
N LEU A 134 17.97 7.47 -2.86
CA LEU A 134 17.17 8.56 -3.43
C LEU A 134 16.39 9.31 -2.36
N ASN A 135 15.73 8.60 -1.44
CA ASN A 135 14.97 9.22 -0.36
C ASN A 135 15.83 10.10 0.55
N LYS A 136 17.10 9.68 0.80
CA LYS A 136 18.05 10.49 1.57
C LYS A 136 18.46 11.78 0.84
N LYS A 137 18.61 11.74 -0.48
CA LYS A 137 19.08 12.86 -1.30
C LYS A 137 17.97 13.81 -1.74
N CYS A 138 16.75 13.31 -1.89
CA CYS A 138 15.62 14.12 -2.32
C CYS A 138 15.08 15.03 -1.21
N SER A 139 14.56 16.20 -1.59
CA SER A 139 13.80 17.06 -0.67
C SER A 139 12.43 16.45 -0.34
N GLU A 140 11.81 16.87 0.76
CA GLU A 140 10.46 16.42 1.13
C GLU A 140 9.46 16.68 0.00
N ALA A 141 9.51 17.87 -0.63
CA ALA A 141 8.64 18.23 -1.74
C ALA A 141 8.85 17.32 -2.97
N ALA A 142 10.07 16.86 -3.22
CA ALA A 142 10.34 15.92 -4.32
C ALA A 142 9.76 14.53 -4.02
N VAL A 143 9.89 14.05 -2.78
CA VAL A 143 9.30 12.77 -2.34
C VAL A 143 7.77 12.83 -2.41
N GLU A 144 7.16 13.94 -1.97
CA GLU A 144 5.71 14.14 -2.04
C GLU A 144 5.20 14.18 -3.49
N LYS A 145 5.90 14.87 -4.39
CA LYS A 145 5.57 14.88 -5.82
C LYS A 145 5.67 13.49 -6.44
N ALA A 146 6.74 12.76 -6.15
CA ALA A 146 6.92 11.39 -6.64
C ALA A 146 5.82 10.46 -6.11
N PHE A 147 5.47 10.58 -4.84
CA PHE A 147 4.39 9.82 -4.21
C PHE A 147 3.03 10.10 -4.89
N ASN A 148 2.70 11.37 -5.12
CA ASN A 148 1.47 11.77 -5.82
C ASN A 148 1.46 11.29 -7.28
N ALA A 149 2.60 11.33 -7.99
CA ALA A 149 2.70 10.84 -9.35
C ALA A 149 2.44 9.33 -9.45
N VAL A 150 3.03 8.55 -8.53
CA VAL A 150 2.79 7.09 -8.45
C VAL A 150 1.33 6.79 -8.15
N GLN A 151 0.70 7.54 -7.24
CA GLN A 151 -0.73 7.38 -6.93
C GLN A 151 -1.61 7.64 -8.14
N LEU A 152 -1.35 8.70 -8.90
CA LEU A 152 -2.09 9.00 -10.13
C LEU A 152 -1.93 7.90 -11.18
N LEU A 153 -0.72 7.37 -11.33
CA LEU A 153 -0.44 6.26 -12.24
C LEU A 153 -1.22 5.00 -11.84
N VAL A 154 -1.20 4.63 -10.56
CA VAL A 154 -1.95 3.47 -10.06
C VAL A 154 -3.46 3.69 -10.21
N LEU A 155 -3.96 4.90 -9.95
CA LEU A 155 -5.36 5.25 -10.15
C LEU A 155 -5.76 5.12 -11.62
N ALA A 156 -4.95 5.62 -12.54
CA ALA A 156 -5.20 5.53 -13.98
C ALA A 156 -5.24 4.07 -14.46
N ILE A 157 -4.28 3.24 -14.03
CA ILE A 157 -4.28 1.80 -14.33
C ILE A 157 -5.52 1.11 -13.75
N SER A 158 -5.90 1.46 -12.53
CA SER A 158 -7.09 0.90 -11.89
C SER A 158 -8.38 1.24 -12.66
N ILE A 159 -8.55 2.50 -13.06
CA ILE A 159 -9.69 2.94 -13.86
C ILE A 159 -9.69 2.23 -15.21
N PHE A 160 -8.55 2.16 -15.88
CA PHE A 160 -8.40 1.46 -17.16
C PHE A 160 -8.84 -0.01 -17.05
N ASN A 161 -8.40 -0.71 -16.00
CA ASN A 161 -8.79 -2.10 -15.75
C ASN A 161 -10.29 -2.25 -15.48
N ILE A 162 -10.90 -1.33 -14.72
CA ILE A 162 -12.34 -1.32 -14.46
C ILE A 162 -13.11 -1.16 -15.78
N VAL A 163 -12.76 -0.13 -16.57
CA VAL A 163 -13.43 0.16 -17.85
C VAL A 163 -13.29 -1.00 -18.82
N ARG A 164 -12.07 -1.53 -18.98
CA ARG A 164 -11.81 -2.67 -19.88
C ARG A 164 -12.65 -3.90 -19.53
N ASN A 165 -12.78 -4.15 -18.25
CA ASN A 165 -13.52 -5.32 -17.80
C ASN A 165 -15.05 -5.12 -17.76
N LEU A 166 -15.54 -3.88 -17.69
CA LEU A 166 -16.98 -3.55 -17.85
C LEU A 166 -17.40 -3.59 -19.32
N ALA A 167 -16.45 -3.45 -20.25
CA ALA A 167 -16.70 -3.46 -21.70
C ALA A 167 -16.51 -4.86 -22.33
N ALA A 168 -16.01 -5.84 -21.57
CA ALA A 168 -15.86 -7.25 -21.97
C ALA A 168 -16.98 -8.12 -21.42
#